data_157656db371bc01f829c99033ce2b147
#
_entry.id   157656db371bc01f829c99033ce2b147
#
_cell.length_a   1.000
_cell.length_b   1.000
_cell.length_c   1.000
_cell.angle_alpha   90.00
_cell.angle_beta   90.00
_cell.angle_gamma   90.00
#
_symmetry.space_group_name_H-M   'P 1'
#
loop_
_entity.id
_entity.type
_entity.pdbx_description
1 polymer ?
#
loop_
_entity_poly.entity_id
_entity_poly.type
_entity_poly.pdbx_seq_one_letter_code
_entity_poly.pdbx_strand_id
1 'polypeptide(L)'
;MNLLQHRVLNGWPFFGLVASLTFAAMVAGYVLIGIATPEAAVNMIRLSVQLASPWVYLAFVATPMTQLFPGNLSKWLLRNRRYLGLSFAAGFGWQAVFIGVLLALHNPYYWDEMHNDVDLFLRMASYIFLLAMTVTSFFPVRRRMRAEHWRWLQLVGIWYFWAAIWVSYAPMALSIDAKTIDVVYTTLGLLALMLRVGAYLKSPVSSLPQRSATL
;
A
#
# COMPACT_ATOMS: atom_id res chain seq x y z
N MET A 1 -7.36 19.10 -23.07
CA MET A 1 -7.95 18.82 -21.74
C MET A 1 -7.10 17.74 -21.09
N ASN A 2 -6.41 18.03 -19.95
CA ASN A 2 -5.54 17.06 -19.31
C ASN A 2 -6.38 15.93 -18.69
N LEU A 3 -6.23 14.70 -19.15
CA LEU A 3 -6.90 13.51 -18.63
C LEU A 3 -6.83 13.41 -17.08
N LEU A 4 -5.70 13.82 -16.49
CA LEU A 4 -5.48 13.82 -15.03
C LEU A 4 -6.35 14.83 -14.27
N GLN A 5 -7.06 15.72 -14.95
CA GLN A 5 -8.01 16.67 -14.36
C GLN A 5 -9.45 16.16 -14.43
N HIS A 6 -9.70 15.06 -15.14
CA HIS A 6 -11.03 14.51 -15.26
C HIS A 6 -11.58 14.09 -13.89
N ARG A 7 -12.87 14.38 -13.65
CA ARG A 7 -13.52 14.15 -12.33
C ARG A 7 -13.41 12.71 -11.85
N VAL A 8 -13.52 11.74 -12.76
CA VAL A 8 -13.46 10.30 -12.45
C VAL A 8 -12.08 9.87 -11.92
N LEU A 9 -11.00 10.54 -12.37
CA LEU A 9 -9.64 10.22 -11.95
C LEU A 9 -9.19 10.99 -10.70
N ASN A 10 -10.12 11.57 -9.94
CA ASN A 10 -9.79 12.37 -8.77
C ASN A 10 -10.74 12.12 -7.61
N GLY A 11 -10.17 12.07 -6.41
CA GLY A 11 -10.96 12.03 -5.19
C GLY A 11 -11.74 10.72 -4.98
N TRP A 12 -12.92 10.82 -4.44
CA TRP A 12 -13.80 9.68 -4.17
C TRP A 12 -14.23 8.89 -5.41
N PRO A 13 -14.53 9.51 -6.58
CA PRO A 13 -14.79 8.74 -7.81
C PRO A 13 -13.63 7.86 -8.23
N PHE A 14 -12.38 8.34 -8.12
CA PHE A 14 -11.19 7.54 -8.38
C PHE A 14 -11.10 6.33 -7.44
N PHE A 15 -11.26 6.55 -6.13
CA PHE A 15 -11.28 5.46 -5.14
C PHE A 15 -12.40 4.45 -5.45
N GLY A 16 -13.62 4.92 -5.73
CA GLY A 16 -14.76 4.08 -6.07
C GLY A 16 -14.48 3.22 -7.30
N LEU A 17 -13.89 3.80 -8.36
CA LEU A 17 -13.50 3.07 -9.56
C LEU A 17 -12.49 1.95 -9.23
N VAL A 18 -11.42 2.28 -8.51
CA VAL A 18 -10.39 1.29 -8.13
C VAL A 18 -10.95 0.20 -7.24
N ALA A 19 -11.74 0.55 -6.24
CA ALA A 19 -12.37 -0.43 -5.34
C ALA A 19 -13.34 -1.35 -6.10
N SER A 20 -14.13 -0.83 -7.04
CA SER A 20 -15.03 -1.63 -7.88
C SER A 20 -14.27 -2.56 -8.82
N LEU A 21 -13.17 -2.10 -9.43
CA LEU A 21 -12.32 -2.94 -10.28
C LEU A 21 -11.63 -4.03 -9.46
N THR A 22 -11.15 -3.71 -8.26
CA THR A 22 -10.57 -4.69 -7.34
C THR A 22 -11.61 -5.72 -6.93
N PHE A 23 -12.82 -5.30 -6.58
CA PHE A 23 -13.93 -6.20 -6.27
C PHE A 23 -14.24 -7.14 -7.46
N ALA A 24 -14.40 -6.59 -8.66
CA ALA A 24 -14.66 -7.38 -9.87
C ALA A 24 -13.54 -8.39 -10.15
N ALA A 25 -12.27 -8.00 -9.97
CA ALA A 25 -11.13 -8.89 -10.10
C ALA A 25 -11.13 -10.00 -9.04
N MET A 26 -11.53 -9.69 -7.79
CA MET A 26 -11.67 -10.72 -6.74
C MET A 26 -12.80 -11.70 -7.03
N VAL A 27 -13.94 -11.22 -7.54
CA VAL A 27 -15.06 -12.09 -7.98
C VAL A 27 -14.62 -12.97 -9.15
N ALA A 28 -13.96 -12.39 -10.16
CA ALA A 28 -13.43 -13.16 -11.28
C ALA A 28 -12.40 -14.22 -10.82
N GLY A 29 -11.47 -13.83 -9.92
CA GLY A 29 -10.52 -14.75 -9.30
C GLY A 29 -11.23 -15.89 -8.56
N TYR A 30 -12.26 -15.58 -7.78
CA TYR A 30 -13.07 -16.60 -7.09
C TYR A 30 -13.72 -17.60 -8.07
N VAL A 31 -14.25 -17.13 -9.18
CA VAL A 31 -14.86 -17.99 -10.21
C VAL A 31 -13.83 -18.84 -10.95
N LEU A 32 -12.64 -18.30 -11.23
CA LEU A 32 -11.62 -18.95 -12.04
C LEU A 32 -10.68 -19.85 -11.20
N ILE A 33 -10.31 -19.43 -10.00
CA ILE A 33 -9.33 -20.10 -9.12
C ILE A 33 -10.08 -20.94 -8.07
N GLY A 34 -11.18 -20.40 -7.53
CA GLY A 34 -11.93 -21.00 -6.44
C GLY A 34 -11.28 -20.81 -5.07
N ILE A 35 -11.80 -21.54 -4.08
CA ILE A 35 -11.32 -21.60 -2.68
C ILE A 35 -11.42 -23.02 -2.12
N ALA A 36 -11.67 -24.01 -2.98
CA ALA A 36 -11.94 -25.38 -2.56
C ALA A 36 -10.68 -26.10 -2.04
N THR A 37 -9.50 -25.69 -2.48
CA THR A 37 -8.21 -26.22 -2.01
C THR A 37 -7.42 -25.15 -1.26
N PRO A 38 -6.50 -25.54 -0.34
CA PRO A 38 -5.64 -24.59 0.35
C PRO A 38 -4.83 -23.72 -0.61
N GLU A 39 -4.28 -24.31 -1.68
CA GLU A 39 -3.48 -23.59 -2.68
C GLU A 39 -4.32 -22.58 -3.45
N ALA A 40 -5.59 -22.88 -3.74
CA ALA A 40 -6.53 -21.96 -4.37
C ALA A 40 -6.78 -20.75 -3.46
N ALA A 41 -7.03 -20.97 -2.17
CA ALA A 41 -7.20 -19.90 -1.19
C ALA A 41 -5.93 -19.03 -1.05
N VAL A 42 -4.73 -19.65 -1.03
CA VAL A 42 -3.44 -18.94 -1.03
C VAL A 42 -3.26 -18.11 -2.31
N ASN A 43 -3.65 -18.62 -3.46
CA ASN A 43 -3.60 -17.85 -4.72
C ASN A 43 -4.53 -16.62 -4.70
N MET A 44 -5.70 -16.72 -4.06
CA MET A 44 -6.59 -15.58 -3.85
C MET A 44 -5.98 -14.53 -2.90
N ILE A 45 -5.28 -14.97 -1.83
CA ILE A 45 -4.49 -14.08 -0.97
C ILE A 45 -3.43 -13.34 -1.78
N ARG A 46 -2.66 -14.06 -2.61
CA ARG A 46 -1.62 -13.46 -3.48
C ARG A 46 -2.20 -12.47 -4.47
N LEU A 47 -3.31 -12.82 -5.13
CA LEU A 47 -4.00 -11.94 -6.08
C LEU A 47 -4.42 -10.62 -5.43
N SER A 48 -4.97 -10.66 -4.21
CA SER A 48 -5.37 -9.46 -3.48
C SER A 48 -4.20 -8.53 -3.19
N VAL A 49 -3.04 -9.08 -2.78
CA VAL A 49 -1.80 -8.31 -2.56
C VAL A 49 -1.26 -7.74 -3.87
N GLN A 50 -1.28 -8.50 -4.96
CA GLN A 50 -0.86 -8.03 -6.28
C GLN A 50 -1.69 -6.83 -6.76
N LEU A 51 -2.99 -6.85 -6.54
CA LEU A 51 -3.88 -5.72 -6.89
C LEU A 51 -3.71 -4.51 -5.96
N ALA A 52 -3.28 -4.74 -4.72
CA ALA A 52 -3.02 -3.67 -3.75
C ALA A 52 -1.65 -2.98 -3.96
N SER A 53 -0.61 -3.73 -4.32
CA SER A 53 0.79 -3.29 -4.35
C SER A 53 1.05 -2.02 -5.16
N PRO A 54 0.47 -1.79 -6.36
CA PRO A 54 0.70 -0.57 -7.11
C PRO A 54 0.30 0.69 -6.35
N TRP A 55 -0.77 0.61 -5.58
CA TRP A 55 -1.33 1.78 -4.89
C TRP A 55 -0.46 2.25 -3.73
N VAL A 56 0.17 1.33 -2.99
CA VAL A 56 1.11 1.71 -1.92
C VAL A 56 2.37 2.34 -2.51
N TYR A 57 2.91 1.82 -3.62
CA TYR A 57 4.08 2.41 -4.28
C TYR A 57 3.78 3.80 -4.82
N LEU A 58 2.63 4.00 -5.48
CA LEU A 58 2.20 5.32 -5.95
C LEU A 58 1.99 6.31 -4.79
N ALA A 59 1.39 5.88 -3.68
CA ALA A 59 1.23 6.70 -2.48
C ALA A 59 2.60 7.03 -1.84
N PHE A 60 3.55 6.09 -1.87
CA PHE A 60 4.90 6.25 -1.33
C PHE A 60 5.72 7.29 -2.11
N VAL A 61 5.64 7.28 -3.44
CA VAL A 61 6.39 8.21 -4.29
C VAL A 61 5.69 9.55 -4.52
N ALA A 62 4.45 9.74 -4.08
CA ALA A 62 3.67 10.95 -4.38
C ALA A 62 4.37 12.25 -3.96
N THR A 63 5.00 12.29 -2.77
CA THR A 63 5.76 13.47 -2.31
C THR A 63 7.12 13.61 -3.01
N PRO A 64 7.98 12.58 -3.08
CA PRO A 64 9.24 12.64 -3.82
C PRO A 64 9.08 13.09 -5.27
N MET A 65 8.06 12.62 -5.95
CA MET A 65 7.79 12.99 -7.35
C MET A 65 7.53 14.50 -7.52
N THR A 66 6.91 15.17 -6.55
CA THR A 66 6.71 16.63 -6.65
C THR A 66 7.99 17.43 -6.44
N GLN A 67 8.95 16.86 -5.71
CA GLN A 67 10.24 17.51 -5.43
C GLN A 67 11.26 17.31 -6.57
N LEU A 68 11.27 16.10 -7.15
CA LEU A 68 12.23 15.74 -8.20
C LEU A 68 11.74 16.13 -9.59
N PHE A 69 10.46 15.88 -9.87
CA PHE A 69 9.84 16.04 -11.20
C PHE A 69 8.52 16.83 -11.08
N PRO A 70 8.60 18.16 -10.87
CA PRO A 70 7.39 18.98 -10.77
C PRO A 70 6.65 19.01 -12.10
N GLY A 71 5.44 18.43 -12.11
CA GLY A 71 4.63 18.31 -13.33
C GLY A 71 3.18 17.95 -13.03
N ASN A 72 2.38 17.72 -14.06
CA ASN A 72 0.96 17.40 -13.91
C ASN A 72 0.73 16.05 -13.21
N LEU A 73 1.57 15.05 -13.50
CA LEU A 73 1.49 13.72 -12.89
C LEU A 73 1.83 13.79 -11.39
N SER A 74 2.92 14.45 -11.02
CA SER A 74 3.33 14.57 -9.61
C SER A 74 2.30 15.34 -8.78
N LYS A 75 1.72 16.40 -9.34
CA LYS A 75 0.61 17.15 -8.71
C LYS A 75 -0.64 16.28 -8.56
N TRP A 76 -0.93 15.44 -9.54
CA TRP A 76 -2.04 14.49 -9.48
C TRP A 76 -1.82 13.43 -8.38
N LEU A 77 -0.64 12.81 -8.32
CA LEU A 77 -0.28 11.84 -7.28
C LEU A 77 -0.40 12.44 -5.87
N LEU A 78 0.12 13.66 -5.67
CA LEU A 78 0.05 14.33 -4.37
C LEU A 78 -1.39 14.63 -3.96
N ARG A 79 -2.22 15.13 -4.89
CA ARG A 79 -3.64 15.43 -4.67
C ARG A 79 -4.44 14.17 -4.33
N ASN A 80 -4.13 13.04 -4.99
CA ASN A 80 -4.83 11.77 -4.81
C ASN A 80 -4.15 10.84 -3.79
N ARG A 81 -3.06 11.25 -3.13
CA ARG A 81 -2.29 10.39 -2.21
C ARG A 81 -3.16 9.68 -1.17
N ARG A 82 -4.15 10.36 -0.61
CA ARG A 82 -5.12 9.77 0.34
C ARG A 82 -5.92 8.65 -0.32
N TYR A 83 -6.42 8.86 -1.52
CA TYR A 83 -7.26 7.89 -2.23
C TYR A 83 -6.43 6.70 -2.75
N LEU A 84 -5.17 6.92 -3.11
CA LEU A 84 -4.21 5.85 -3.39
C LEU A 84 -4.00 4.96 -2.15
N GLY A 85 -3.81 5.56 -0.97
CA GLY A 85 -3.70 4.82 0.28
C GLY A 85 -4.99 4.05 0.64
N LEU A 86 -6.17 4.63 0.42
CA LEU A 86 -7.45 3.94 0.60
C LEU A 86 -7.65 2.81 -0.41
N SER A 87 -7.19 2.97 -1.66
CA SER A 87 -7.22 1.91 -2.68
C SER A 87 -6.33 0.73 -2.30
N PHE A 88 -5.14 1.01 -1.75
CA PHE A 88 -4.30 -0.01 -1.13
C PHE A 88 -5.04 -0.73 0.01
N ALA A 89 -5.68 0.03 0.91
CA ALA A 89 -6.42 -0.54 2.04
C ALA A 89 -7.58 -1.43 1.59
N ALA A 90 -8.29 -1.06 0.54
CA ALA A 90 -9.36 -1.87 -0.03
C ALA A 90 -8.84 -3.20 -0.59
N GLY A 91 -7.74 -3.17 -1.36
CA GLY A 91 -7.11 -4.39 -1.90
C GLY A 91 -6.52 -5.27 -0.80
N PHE A 92 -5.83 -4.68 0.17
CA PHE A 92 -5.25 -5.41 1.29
C PHE A 92 -6.31 -5.94 2.27
N GLY A 93 -7.48 -5.29 2.34
CA GLY A 93 -8.64 -5.81 3.08
C GLY A 93 -9.14 -7.15 2.55
N TRP A 94 -9.10 -7.37 1.24
CA TRP A 94 -9.41 -8.66 0.63
C TRP A 94 -8.45 -9.77 1.05
N GLN A 95 -7.18 -9.44 1.29
CA GLN A 95 -6.22 -10.39 1.87
C GLN A 95 -6.71 -10.91 3.23
N ALA A 96 -7.22 -10.04 4.10
CA ALA A 96 -7.77 -10.44 5.40
C ALA A 96 -8.98 -11.38 5.23
N VAL A 97 -9.86 -11.10 4.27
CA VAL A 97 -11.01 -11.96 3.96
C VAL A 97 -10.55 -13.36 3.56
N PHE A 98 -9.60 -13.47 2.61
CA PHE A 98 -9.12 -14.78 2.15
C PHE A 98 -8.25 -15.52 3.17
N ILE A 99 -7.55 -14.81 4.06
CA ILE A 99 -6.92 -15.44 5.24
C ILE A 99 -7.97 -16.00 6.18
N GLY A 100 -9.08 -15.29 6.40
CA GLY A 100 -10.21 -15.77 7.16
C GLY A 100 -10.85 -17.03 6.52
N VAL A 101 -11.00 -17.05 5.20
CA VAL A 101 -11.46 -18.21 4.44
C VAL A 101 -10.51 -19.40 4.59
N LEU A 102 -9.19 -19.17 4.46
CA LEU A 102 -8.19 -20.22 4.65
C LEU A 102 -8.24 -20.81 6.05
N LEU A 103 -8.36 -19.98 7.08
CA LEU A 103 -8.51 -20.43 8.46
C LEU A 103 -9.83 -21.19 8.70
N ALA A 104 -10.92 -20.77 8.08
CA ALA A 104 -12.23 -21.39 8.28
C ALA A 104 -12.36 -22.74 7.55
N LEU A 105 -11.83 -22.86 6.33
CA LEU A 105 -11.99 -24.04 5.47
C LEU A 105 -10.80 -25.00 5.52
N HIS A 106 -9.59 -24.47 5.76
CA HIS A 106 -8.33 -25.21 5.63
C HIS A 106 -7.42 -24.98 6.87
N ASN A 107 -8.00 -25.02 8.06
CA ASN A 107 -7.32 -24.74 9.32
C ASN A 107 -6.04 -25.56 9.53
N PRO A 108 -6.02 -26.91 9.33
CA PRO A 108 -4.79 -27.68 9.52
C PRO A 108 -3.65 -27.20 8.63
N TYR A 109 -3.94 -26.94 7.33
CA TYR A 109 -2.94 -26.45 6.39
C TYR A 109 -2.33 -25.11 6.82
N TYR A 110 -3.16 -24.21 7.37
CA TYR A 110 -2.66 -22.92 7.86
C TYR A 110 -1.65 -23.08 9.00
N TRP A 111 -1.95 -23.95 9.98
CA TRP A 111 -1.10 -24.14 11.14
C TRP A 111 0.15 -24.97 10.85
N ASP A 112 0.05 -25.96 9.98
CA ASP A 112 1.14 -26.87 9.67
C ASP A 112 2.14 -26.30 8.66
N GLU A 113 1.64 -25.57 7.63
CA GLU A 113 2.46 -25.13 6.49
C GLU A 113 2.71 -23.62 6.44
N MET A 114 1.82 -22.80 6.98
CA MET A 114 1.88 -21.35 6.85
C MET A 114 2.13 -20.59 8.14
N HIS A 115 1.94 -21.27 9.28
CA HIS A 115 2.08 -20.59 10.57
C HIS A 115 3.54 -20.40 10.94
N ASN A 116 3.90 -19.12 11.16
CA ASN A 116 5.15 -18.70 11.78
C ASN A 116 4.81 -17.54 12.72
N ASP A 117 5.25 -17.60 13.95
CA ASP A 117 4.95 -16.60 14.99
C ASP A 117 5.38 -15.19 14.55
N VAL A 118 6.55 -15.06 13.90
CA VAL A 118 7.05 -13.77 13.40
C VAL A 118 6.14 -13.23 12.28
N ASP A 119 5.74 -14.08 11.35
CA ASP A 119 4.84 -13.70 10.25
C ASP A 119 3.46 -13.33 10.78
N LEU A 120 2.95 -14.05 11.77
CA LEU A 120 1.68 -13.73 12.42
C LEU A 120 1.76 -12.36 13.10
N PHE A 121 2.82 -12.08 13.87
CA PHE A 121 3.03 -10.77 14.51
C PHE A 121 3.09 -9.64 13.48
N LEU A 122 3.89 -9.79 12.42
CA LEU A 122 4.02 -8.80 11.35
C LEU A 122 2.68 -8.58 10.62
N ARG A 123 1.92 -9.63 10.39
CA ARG A 123 0.60 -9.58 9.76
C ARG A 123 -0.41 -8.85 10.64
N MET A 124 -0.46 -9.15 11.93
CA MET A 124 -1.31 -8.42 12.89
C MET A 124 -0.94 -6.94 12.97
N ALA A 125 0.36 -6.63 13.04
CA ALA A 125 0.85 -5.25 12.99
C ALA A 125 0.41 -4.54 11.69
N SER A 126 0.47 -5.22 10.55
CA SER A 126 0.00 -4.68 9.25
C SER A 126 -1.48 -4.28 9.31
N TYR A 127 -2.34 -5.13 9.84
CA TYR A 127 -3.78 -4.81 9.93
C TYR A 127 -4.07 -3.69 10.92
N ILE A 128 -3.35 -3.63 12.05
CA ILE A 128 -3.46 -2.53 13.02
C ILE A 128 -3.06 -1.19 12.36
N PHE A 129 -1.90 -1.16 11.68
CA PHE A 129 -1.45 0.02 10.95
C PHE A 129 -2.43 0.41 9.84
N LEU A 130 -2.91 -0.55 9.06
CA LEU A 130 -3.88 -0.32 7.99
C LEU A 130 -5.15 0.31 8.53
N LEU A 131 -5.72 -0.25 9.59
CA LEU A 131 -6.93 0.25 10.24
C LEU A 131 -6.70 1.66 10.79
N ALA A 132 -5.61 1.89 11.53
CA ALA A 132 -5.27 3.18 12.09
C ALA A 132 -5.10 4.24 10.99
N MET A 133 -4.37 3.95 9.92
CA MET A 133 -4.17 4.87 8.79
C MET A 133 -5.48 5.14 8.04
N THR A 134 -6.31 4.12 7.84
CA THR A 134 -7.60 4.25 7.15
C THR A 134 -8.56 5.11 7.97
N VAL A 135 -8.77 4.79 9.24
CA VAL A 135 -9.69 5.53 10.13
C VAL A 135 -9.24 6.99 10.29
N THR A 136 -7.94 7.22 10.49
CA THR A 136 -7.39 8.59 10.62
C THR A 136 -7.32 9.36 9.31
N SER A 137 -7.60 8.71 8.17
CA SER A 137 -7.76 9.39 6.88
C SER A 137 -9.11 10.11 6.77
N PHE A 138 -10.10 9.79 7.62
CA PHE A 138 -11.39 10.46 7.60
C PHE A 138 -11.38 11.72 8.49
N PHE A 139 -11.99 12.80 7.99
CA PHE A 139 -11.98 14.13 8.63
C PHE A 139 -12.43 14.16 10.09
N PRO A 140 -13.51 13.46 10.51
CA PRO A 140 -13.96 13.52 11.90
C PRO A 140 -12.92 13.04 12.90
N VAL A 141 -12.19 11.96 12.54
CA VAL A 141 -11.17 11.37 13.40
C VAL A 141 -9.88 12.19 13.35
N ARG A 142 -9.46 12.63 12.15
CA ARG A 142 -8.28 13.46 11.97
C ARG A 142 -8.32 14.75 12.80
N ARG A 143 -9.51 15.38 12.90
CA ARG A 143 -9.69 16.63 13.70
C ARG A 143 -9.44 16.43 15.20
N ARG A 144 -9.61 15.21 15.72
CA ARG A 144 -9.38 14.87 17.12
C ARG A 144 -7.91 14.57 17.44
N MET A 145 -7.08 14.37 16.42
CA MET A 145 -5.65 14.07 16.58
C MET A 145 -4.80 15.32 16.40
N ARG A 146 -3.72 15.42 17.18
CA ARG A 146 -2.66 16.41 16.92
C ARG A 146 -2.05 16.18 15.53
N ALA A 147 -1.83 17.25 14.78
CA ALA A 147 -1.32 17.17 13.43
C ALA A 147 0.05 16.45 13.33
N GLU A 148 0.85 16.53 14.38
CA GLU A 148 2.14 15.85 14.49
C GLU A 148 1.97 14.33 14.59
N HIS A 149 1.14 13.84 15.51
CA HIS A 149 0.87 12.40 15.67
C HIS A 149 0.28 11.80 14.39
N TRP A 150 -0.62 12.51 13.74
CA TRP A 150 -1.17 12.07 12.46
C TRP A 150 -0.08 11.97 11.38
N ARG A 151 0.82 12.95 11.28
CA ARG A 151 1.93 12.93 10.32
C ARG A 151 2.88 11.75 10.58
N TRP A 152 3.23 11.51 11.86
CA TRP A 152 4.07 10.37 12.24
C TRP A 152 3.42 9.03 11.90
N LEU A 153 2.13 8.84 12.24
CA LEU A 153 1.39 7.62 11.90
C LEU A 153 1.41 7.36 10.39
N GLN A 154 1.12 8.38 9.58
CA GLN A 154 1.13 8.25 8.11
C GLN A 154 2.54 8.01 7.56
N LEU A 155 3.56 8.62 8.15
CA LEU A 155 4.95 8.44 7.73
C LEU A 155 5.45 7.03 8.06
N VAL A 156 5.30 6.60 9.31
CA VAL A 156 5.72 5.25 9.75
C VAL A 156 4.94 4.18 8.99
N GLY A 157 3.62 4.34 8.88
CA GLY A 157 2.78 3.38 8.18
C GLY A 157 3.13 3.22 6.70
N ILE A 158 3.39 4.30 5.97
CA ILE A 158 3.75 4.18 4.55
C ILE A 158 5.13 3.54 4.34
N TRP A 159 6.10 3.78 5.23
CA TRP A 159 7.38 3.09 5.21
C TRP A 159 7.24 1.61 5.55
N TYR A 160 6.43 1.30 6.56
CA TYR A 160 6.14 -0.07 6.96
C TYR A 160 5.52 -0.87 5.80
N PHE A 161 4.48 -0.33 5.16
CA PHE A 161 3.83 -1.03 4.05
C PHE A 161 4.71 -1.14 2.81
N TRP A 162 5.51 -0.11 2.49
CA TRP A 162 6.49 -0.23 1.43
C TRP A 162 7.46 -1.38 1.71
N ALA A 163 8.03 -1.45 2.93
CA ALA A 163 8.97 -2.49 3.30
C ALA A 163 8.32 -3.88 3.30
N ALA A 164 7.12 -4.02 3.90
CA ALA A 164 6.40 -5.28 3.97
C ALA A 164 6.08 -5.85 2.58
N ILE A 165 5.59 -5.01 1.66
CA ILE A 165 5.29 -5.42 0.29
C ILE A 165 6.58 -5.74 -0.47
N TRP A 166 7.62 -4.91 -0.35
CA TRP A 166 8.88 -5.14 -1.05
C TRP A 166 9.57 -6.44 -0.58
N VAL A 167 9.63 -6.68 0.73
CA VAL A 167 10.20 -7.92 1.30
C VAL A 167 9.39 -9.15 0.90
N SER A 168 8.09 -9.02 0.65
CA SER A 168 7.26 -10.14 0.18
C SER A 168 7.60 -10.57 -1.25
N TYR A 169 8.05 -9.63 -2.12
CA TYR A 169 8.38 -9.94 -3.52
C TYR A 169 9.89 -10.18 -3.76
N ALA A 170 10.78 -9.49 -3.04
CA ALA A 170 12.21 -9.52 -3.30
C ALA A 170 12.84 -10.93 -3.23
N PRO A 171 12.55 -11.78 -2.22
CA PRO A 171 13.07 -13.15 -2.20
C PRO A 171 12.53 -14.00 -3.34
N MET A 172 11.25 -13.82 -3.72
CA MET A 172 10.62 -14.55 -4.83
C MET A 172 11.23 -14.14 -6.17
N ALA A 173 11.54 -12.85 -6.36
CA ALA A 173 12.18 -12.35 -7.57
C ALA A 173 13.63 -12.86 -7.76
N LEU A 174 14.29 -13.27 -6.68
CA LEU A 174 15.65 -13.84 -6.70
C LEU A 174 15.65 -15.37 -6.76
N SER A 175 14.50 -16.02 -6.68
CA SER A 175 14.36 -17.48 -6.75
C SER A 175 14.46 -17.98 -8.20
N ILE A 176 14.76 -19.28 -8.36
CA ILE A 176 14.81 -19.94 -9.68
C ILE A 176 13.41 -19.93 -10.36
N ASP A 177 12.36 -19.98 -9.56
CA ASP A 177 10.96 -19.99 -10.04
C ASP A 177 10.33 -18.58 -10.06
N ALA A 178 11.15 -17.53 -10.20
CA ALA A 178 10.71 -16.15 -10.19
C ALA A 178 9.66 -15.89 -11.28
N LYS A 179 8.48 -15.40 -10.87
CA LYS A 179 7.46 -14.95 -11.82
C LYS A 179 7.73 -13.51 -12.25
N THR A 180 7.34 -13.17 -13.47
CA THR A 180 7.49 -11.79 -13.99
C THR A 180 6.91 -10.75 -13.03
N ILE A 181 5.80 -11.06 -12.36
CA ILE A 181 5.15 -10.16 -11.40
C ILE A 181 6.04 -9.87 -10.19
N ASP A 182 6.79 -10.85 -9.69
CA ASP A 182 7.68 -10.69 -8.54
C ASP A 182 8.85 -9.76 -8.87
N VAL A 183 9.43 -9.93 -10.06
CA VAL A 183 10.50 -9.07 -10.59
C VAL A 183 9.99 -7.63 -10.79
N VAL A 184 8.81 -7.46 -11.37
CA VAL A 184 8.20 -6.15 -11.60
C VAL A 184 7.97 -5.41 -10.29
N TYR A 185 7.35 -6.04 -9.29
CA TYR A 185 7.07 -5.36 -8.01
C TYR A 185 8.33 -5.12 -7.17
N THR A 186 9.32 -6.01 -7.24
CA THR A 186 10.63 -5.78 -6.61
C THR A 186 11.31 -4.56 -7.23
N THR A 187 11.33 -4.48 -8.55
CA THR A 187 11.93 -3.34 -9.28
C THR A 187 11.20 -2.04 -9.00
N LEU A 188 9.86 -2.04 -9.03
CA LEU A 188 9.06 -0.85 -8.70
C LEU A 188 9.28 -0.39 -7.25
N GLY A 189 9.41 -1.32 -6.32
CA GLY A 189 9.73 -0.99 -4.93
C GLY A 189 11.10 -0.35 -4.76
N LEU A 190 12.14 -0.86 -5.45
CA LEU A 190 13.47 -0.25 -5.47
C LEU A 190 13.46 1.14 -6.12
N LEU A 191 12.80 1.30 -7.25
CA LEU A 191 12.65 2.61 -7.91
C LEU A 191 11.94 3.61 -6.99
N ALA A 192 10.90 3.19 -6.30
CA ALA A 192 10.19 4.01 -5.33
C ALA A 192 11.11 4.48 -4.18
N LEU A 193 11.96 3.58 -3.67
CA LEU A 193 12.97 3.90 -2.66
C LEU A 193 13.99 4.90 -3.19
N MET A 194 14.56 4.66 -4.37
CA MET A 194 15.56 5.54 -5.00
C MET A 194 15.00 6.95 -5.19
N LEU A 195 13.76 7.09 -5.66
CA LEU A 195 13.09 8.39 -5.78
C LEU A 195 12.97 9.09 -4.43
N ARG A 196 12.67 8.35 -3.37
CA ARG A 196 12.52 8.93 -2.03
C ARG A 196 13.85 9.36 -1.43
N VAL A 197 14.89 8.55 -1.58
CA VAL A 197 16.26 8.89 -1.17
C VAL A 197 16.78 10.08 -1.99
N GLY A 198 16.60 10.07 -3.30
CA GLY A 198 16.99 11.18 -4.18
C GLY A 198 16.31 12.51 -3.81
N ALA A 199 15.03 12.47 -3.47
CA ALA A 199 14.31 13.66 -3.00
C ALA A 199 14.85 14.17 -1.65
N TYR A 200 15.19 13.25 -0.75
CA TYR A 200 15.79 13.61 0.54
C TYR A 200 17.17 14.26 0.36
N LEU A 201 18.02 13.73 -0.50
CA LEU A 201 19.34 14.26 -0.80
C LEU A 201 19.28 15.63 -1.51
N LYS A 202 18.24 15.84 -2.33
CA LYS A 202 18.04 17.13 -3.03
C LYS A 202 17.47 18.22 -2.12
N SER A 203 16.79 17.86 -1.03
CA SER A 203 16.28 18.84 -0.06
C SER A 203 17.46 19.40 0.72
N PRO A 204 17.83 20.69 0.58
CA PRO A 204 18.90 21.26 1.37
C PRO A 204 18.53 21.18 2.86
N VAL A 205 19.50 20.86 3.71
CA VAL A 205 19.42 20.81 5.18
C VAL A 205 19.14 22.22 5.79
N SER A 206 18.79 23.21 5.00
CA SER A 206 18.57 24.61 5.37
C SER A 206 17.11 24.92 5.67
N SER A 207 16.58 24.37 6.75
CA SER A 207 15.47 25.00 7.48
C SER A 207 15.38 24.47 8.91
N LEU A 208 16.48 24.60 9.66
CA LEU A 208 16.33 24.82 11.08
C LEU A 208 15.65 26.19 11.21
N PRO A 209 14.49 26.30 11.89
CA PRO A 209 13.95 27.61 12.20
C PRO A 209 15.02 28.32 13.03
N GLN A 210 15.60 29.39 12.48
CA GLN A 210 16.34 30.35 13.28
C GLN A 210 15.36 30.81 14.36
N ARG A 211 15.56 30.34 15.57
CA ARG A 211 15.04 31.02 16.76
C ARG A 211 15.62 32.45 16.66
N SER A 212 14.81 33.39 16.19
CA SER A 212 15.04 34.79 16.44
C SER A 212 15.12 34.96 17.94
N ALA A 213 16.36 35.06 18.43
CA ALA A 213 16.65 35.63 19.72
C ALA A 213 16.34 37.12 19.60
N THR A 214 15.13 37.51 19.90
CA THR A 214 14.79 38.88 20.26
C THR A 214 14.80 38.95 21.77
N LEU A 215 15.81 39.68 22.26
CA LEU A 215 15.95 40.23 23.60
C LEU A 215 14.72 41.05 24.00
#